data_e8c2d0ea0ed5b4a817463de5a823a5be
#
_entry.id   e8c2d0ea0ed5b4a817463de5a823a5be
#
_cell.length_a   1.000
_cell.length_b   1.000
_cell.length_c   1.000
_cell.angle_alpha   90.00
_cell.angle_beta   90.00
_cell.angle_gamma   90.00
#
_symmetry.space_group_name_H-M   'P 1'
#
loop_
_entity.id
_entity.type
_entity.pdbx_description
1 polymer ?
#
loop_
_entity_poly.entity_id
_entity_poly.type
_entity_poly.pdbx_seq_one_letter_code
_entity_poly.pdbx_strand_id
1 'polypeptide(L)'
;MTARMMGLLALALVFLVGLPGCFYVVEPGERGVRVTLGSMSTDFIGPGFGWKLPLVTEITRVNVQQDTREVSAECFSSDLQQINMRLKVLYRIPEASVVSVLRDFAGNPFDKLILPRVQEATKEITALKTAADIVKTREQIKVAALQGSRVKVGSLLVIEDLVIEDVALSKELENAIEAKMVQQQEAEKAIFRMQQAKTDAETLIIKAKADAESIRIQGEALEKAPKLVELKMVEKWNGVAPQVVGSGSNILLPLGKGP
;
A
#
# COMPACT_ATOMS: atom_id res chain seq x y z
N MET A 1 36.26 -63.33 38.01
CA MET A 1 36.47 -62.50 36.80
C MET A 1 35.20 -61.85 36.35
N THR A 2 34.02 -62.39 36.60
CA THR A 2 32.70 -61.92 36.13
C THR A 2 32.20 -60.66 36.79
N ALA A 3 32.38 -60.44 38.09
CA ALA A 3 31.87 -59.24 38.80
C ALA A 3 32.57 -57.92 38.37
N ARG A 4 33.88 -57.99 38.09
CA ARG A 4 34.64 -56.81 37.59
C ARG A 4 34.30 -56.47 36.17
N MET A 5 34.02 -57.46 35.34
CA MET A 5 33.53 -57.22 33.95
C MET A 5 32.11 -56.60 33.94
N MET A 6 31.20 -57.08 34.80
CA MET A 6 29.83 -56.46 34.94
C MET A 6 29.93 -55.08 35.45
N GLY A 7 30.78 -54.69 36.37
CA GLY A 7 30.98 -53.33 36.86
C GLY A 7 31.52 -52.39 35.79
N LEU A 8 32.48 -52.87 34.98
CA LEU A 8 33.01 -52.11 33.83
C LEU A 8 31.96 -51.92 32.72
N LEU A 9 31.12 -52.92 32.48
CA LEU A 9 30.05 -52.85 31.50
C LEU A 9 28.93 -51.90 31.95
N ALA A 10 28.58 -51.93 33.25
CA ALA A 10 27.64 -50.98 33.83
C ALA A 10 28.15 -49.50 33.80
N LEU A 11 29.43 -49.27 34.07
CA LEU A 11 30.09 -47.99 33.99
C LEU A 11 30.17 -47.50 32.56
N ALA A 12 30.45 -48.35 31.59
CA ALA A 12 30.44 -48.05 30.17
C ALA A 12 29.02 -47.70 29.66
N LEU A 13 28.00 -48.40 30.16
CA LEU A 13 26.61 -48.14 29.81
C LEU A 13 26.13 -46.78 30.35
N VAL A 14 26.49 -46.46 31.61
CA VAL A 14 26.22 -45.13 32.20
C VAL A 14 26.93 -44.02 31.46
N PHE A 15 28.17 -44.27 31.00
CA PHE A 15 28.92 -43.31 30.19
C PHE A 15 28.31 -43.15 28.79
N LEU A 16 27.83 -44.23 28.19
CA LEU A 16 27.17 -44.19 26.86
C LEU A 16 25.80 -43.50 26.88
N VAL A 17 25.02 -43.67 27.94
CA VAL A 17 23.70 -43.01 28.12
C VAL A 17 23.84 -41.53 28.47
N GLY A 18 24.96 -41.14 29.11
CA GLY A 18 25.24 -39.73 29.47
C GLY A 18 25.73 -38.84 28.32
N LEU A 19 26.22 -39.45 27.23
CA LEU A 19 26.82 -38.73 26.09
C LEU A 19 25.86 -37.83 25.29
N PRO A 20 24.61 -38.19 25.01
CA PRO A 20 23.74 -37.36 24.18
C PRO A 20 23.39 -35.97 24.77
N GLY A 21 23.56 -35.79 26.08
CA GLY A 21 23.33 -34.53 26.78
C GLY A 21 24.51 -33.56 26.80
N CYS A 22 25.70 -33.97 26.34
CA CYS A 22 26.94 -33.19 26.48
C CYS A 22 27.19 -32.20 25.34
N PHE A 23 26.41 -32.27 24.27
CA PHE A 23 26.59 -31.45 23.10
C PHE A 23 25.46 -30.46 22.93
N TYR A 24 25.76 -29.35 22.27
CA TYR A 24 24.75 -28.42 21.78
C TYR A 24 25.10 -27.99 20.36
N VAL A 25 24.05 -27.64 19.59
CA VAL A 25 24.18 -27.05 18.26
C VAL A 25 23.36 -25.78 18.26
N VAL A 26 23.96 -24.68 17.83
CA VAL A 26 23.26 -23.41 17.55
C VAL A 26 23.19 -23.28 16.04
N GLU A 27 22.00 -23.14 15.51
CA GLU A 27 21.77 -23.05 14.07
C GLU A 27 22.16 -21.67 13.50
N PRO A 28 22.48 -21.60 12.19
CA PRO A 28 22.63 -20.31 11.51
C PRO A 28 21.32 -19.50 11.62
N GLY A 29 21.38 -18.31 12.20
CA GLY A 29 20.20 -17.49 12.47
C GLY A 29 19.69 -17.54 13.90
N GLU A 30 20.28 -18.40 14.74
CA GLU A 30 20.06 -18.42 16.19
C GLU A 30 21.32 -17.95 16.95
N ARG A 31 21.10 -17.50 18.17
CA ARG A 31 22.17 -17.24 19.15
C ARG A 31 21.84 -17.96 20.43
N GLY A 32 22.84 -18.66 20.96
CA GLY A 32 22.71 -19.38 22.23
C GLY A 32 23.10 -18.48 23.41
N VAL A 33 22.37 -18.58 24.50
CA VAL A 33 22.79 -17.98 25.77
C VAL A 33 22.99 -19.12 26.78
N ARG A 34 24.15 -19.12 27.43
CA ARG A 34 24.48 -20.13 28.43
C ARG A 34 23.85 -19.77 29.76
N VAL A 35 23.10 -20.66 30.31
CA VAL A 35 22.54 -20.55 31.66
C VAL A 35 23.17 -21.69 32.51
N THR A 36 23.92 -21.34 33.55
CA THR A 36 24.60 -22.27 34.43
C THR A 36 24.03 -22.12 35.83
N LEU A 37 23.35 -23.15 36.32
CA LEU A 37 22.72 -23.17 37.68
C LEU A 37 21.85 -21.92 37.95
N GLY A 38 21.10 -21.46 36.92
CA GLY A 38 20.27 -20.27 37.01
C GLY A 38 21.01 -18.93 36.79
N SER A 39 22.34 -18.95 36.67
CA SER A 39 23.12 -17.75 36.30
C SER A 39 23.25 -17.64 34.78
N MET A 40 22.84 -16.51 34.22
CA MET A 40 22.89 -16.23 32.78
C MET A 40 24.25 -15.61 32.43
N SER A 41 24.87 -16.13 31.35
CA SER A 41 26.10 -15.54 30.79
C SER A 41 25.82 -14.12 30.24
N THR A 42 26.81 -13.25 30.33
CA THR A 42 26.78 -11.93 29.72
C THR A 42 27.01 -11.97 28.21
N ASP A 43 27.61 -13.06 27.71
CA ASP A 43 27.94 -13.22 26.30
C ASP A 43 27.04 -14.24 25.64
N PHE A 44 26.73 -14.02 24.37
CA PHE A 44 26.01 -14.98 23.54
C PHE A 44 26.97 -15.93 22.80
N ILE A 45 26.46 -17.10 22.46
CA ILE A 45 27.20 -18.12 21.70
C ILE A 45 26.74 -18.00 20.24
N GLY A 46 27.70 -17.86 19.33
CA GLY A 46 27.45 -17.87 17.89
C GLY A 46 27.00 -19.25 17.35
N PRO A 47 26.61 -19.29 16.08
CA PRO A 47 26.26 -20.55 15.41
C PRO A 47 27.41 -21.52 15.43
N GLY A 48 27.11 -22.78 15.63
CA GLY A 48 28.10 -23.86 15.64
C GLY A 48 27.79 -24.95 16.61
N PHE A 49 28.76 -25.87 16.75
CA PHE A 49 28.73 -27.00 17.62
C PHE A 49 29.62 -26.75 18.86
N GLY A 50 29.17 -27.18 20.01
CA GLY A 50 29.98 -27.08 21.24
C GLY A 50 29.60 -28.11 22.30
N TRP A 51 30.40 -28.10 23.38
CA TRP A 51 30.21 -28.98 24.53
C TRP A 51 29.54 -28.24 25.67
N LYS A 52 28.63 -28.92 26.37
CA LYS A 52 28.02 -28.41 27.62
C LYS A 52 28.09 -29.50 28.69
N LEU A 53 28.13 -29.08 29.95
CA LEU A 53 27.99 -29.97 31.07
C LEU A 53 26.51 -30.30 31.27
N PRO A 54 26.09 -31.56 31.07
CA PRO A 54 24.71 -31.96 31.33
C PRO A 54 24.37 -31.71 32.80
N LEU A 55 23.11 -31.39 33.11
CA LEU A 55 22.56 -31.10 34.44
C LEU A 55 22.95 -29.72 35.03
N VAL A 56 24.07 -29.13 34.61
CA VAL A 56 24.60 -27.87 35.17
C VAL A 56 24.39 -26.70 34.21
N THR A 57 24.54 -26.97 32.91
CA THR A 57 24.48 -25.90 31.88
C THR A 57 23.37 -26.18 30.87
N GLU A 58 22.55 -25.23 30.71
CA GLU A 58 21.50 -25.15 29.66
C GLU A 58 21.89 -24.11 28.63
N ILE A 59 21.58 -24.36 27.36
CA ILE A 59 21.74 -23.37 26.26
C ILE A 59 20.36 -23.05 25.76
N THR A 60 19.93 -21.81 26.03
CA THR A 60 18.66 -21.26 25.50
C THR A 60 18.93 -20.58 24.17
N ARG A 61 18.23 -20.98 23.13
CA ARG A 61 18.38 -20.43 21.78
C ARG A 61 17.36 -19.31 21.55
N VAL A 62 17.82 -18.24 20.94
CA VAL A 62 16.99 -17.09 20.54
C VAL A 62 17.19 -16.88 19.05
N ASN A 63 16.09 -16.84 18.31
CA ASN A 63 16.11 -16.54 16.89
C ASN A 63 16.41 -15.06 16.68
N VAL A 64 17.43 -14.75 15.86
CA VAL A 64 17.85 -13.38 15.50
C VAL A 64 17.50 -13.02 14.06
N GLN A 65 16.89 -13.96 13.33
CA GLN A 65 16.39 -13.71 11.99
C GLN A 65 15.18 -12.76 12.04
N GLN A 66 14.86 -12.24 10.89
CA GLN A 66 13.63 -11.45 10.72
C GLN A 66 12.41 -12.36 10.92
N ASP A 67 11.51 -11.95 11.79
CA ASP A 67 10.24 -12.63 12.03
C ASP A 67 9.08 -11.66 11.72
N THR A 68 7.97 -12.24 11.31
CA THR A 68 6.75 -11.48 10.98
C THR A 68 5.62 -11.99 11.83
N ARG A 69 5.02 -11.07 12.61
CA ARG A 69 3.90 -11.39 13.49
C ARG A 69 2.73 -10.47 13.23
N GLU A 70 1.54 -11.02 13.39
CA GLU A 70 0.29 -10.28 13.28
C GLU A 70 -0.06 -9.60 14.60
N VAL A 71 -0.52 -8.35 14.51
CA VAL A 71 -1.02 -7.53 15.60
C VAL A 71 -2.42 -7.06 15.24
N SER A 72 -3.38 -7.34 16.07
CA SER A 72 -4.71 -6.76 16.00
C SER A 72 -4.81 -5.59 16.97
N ALA A 73 -5.24 -4.43 16.49
CA ALA A 73 -5.41 -3.22 17.26
C ALA A 73 -6.84 -2.68 17.13
N GLU A 74 -7.56 -2.67 18.24
CA GLU A 74 -8.85 -1.99 18.35
C GLU A 74 -8.61 -0.53 18.69
N CYS A 75 -9.00 0.36 17.80
CA CYS A 75 -8.73 1.78 17.86
C CYS A 75 -10.04 2.58 17.75
N PHE A 76 -9.98 3.83 18.19
CA PHE A 76 -11.04 4.80 17.94
C PHE A 76 -10.47 5.92 17.08
N SER A 77 -11.27 6.39 16.13
CA SER A 77 -10.98 7.57 15.34
C SER A 77 -11.35 8.86 16.09
N SER A 78 -10.96 10.02 15.56
CA SER A 78 -11.31 11.33 16.14
C SER A 78 -12.82 11.59 16.18
N ASP A 79 -13.58 10.95 15.31
CA ASP A 79 -15.05 10.97 15.27
C ASP A 79 -15.71 9.84 16.10
N LEU A 80 -14.95 9.27 17.06
CA LEU A 80 -15.39 8.24 18.01
C LEU A 80 -15.91 6.95 17.37
N GLN A 81 -15.48 6.67 16.16
CA GLN A 81 -15.82 5.42 15.47
C GLN A 81 -14.83 4.32 15.83
N GLN A 82 -15.35 3.14 16.15
CA GLN A 82 -14.52 1.96 16.42
C GLN A 82 -13.97 1.38 15.13
N ILE A 83 -12.66 1.14 15.10
CA ILE A 83 -11.92 0.63 13.96
C ILE A 83 -11.06 -0.54 14.44
N ASN A 84 -11.14 -1.66 13.75
CA ASN A 84 -10.28 -2.81 13.98
C ASN A 84 -9.21 -2.86 12.88
N MET A 85 -7.96 -2.69 13.27
CA MET A 85 -6.82 -2.73 12.36
C MET A 85 -6.03 -4.01 12.55
N ARG A 86 -5.77 -4.72 11.44
CA ARG A 86 -4.83 -5.84 11.41
C ARG A 86 -3.54 -5.39 10.77
N LEU A 87 -2.45 -5.59 11.53
CA LEU A 87 -1.11 -5.13 11.19
C LEU A 87 -0.18 -6.33 11.17
N LYS A 88 0.76 -6.37 10.24
CA LYS A 88 1.90 -7.28 10.27
C LYS A 88 3.13 -6.50 10.61
N VAL A 89 3.82 -6.92 11.66
CA VAL A 89 5.04 -6.29 12.16
C VAL A 89 6.22 -7.19 11.80
N LEU A 90 7.13 -6.62 11.02
CA LEU A 90 8.41 -7.25 10.68
C LEU A 90 9.45 -6.74 11.66
N TYR A 91 10.05 -7.64 12.40
CA TYR A 91 11.06 -7.28 13.40
C TYR A 91 12.20 -8.29 13.44
N ARG A 92 13.32 -7.87 13.99
CA ARG A 92 14.45 -8.75 14.31
C ARG A 92 15.08 -8.36 15.63
N ILE A 93 15.74 -9.34 16.25
CA ILE A 93 16.51 -9.17 17.48
C ILE A 93 17.97 -8.91 17.11
N PRO A 94 18.55 -7.72 17.42
CA PRO A 94 19.99 -7.52 17.25
C PRO A 94 20.77 -8.48 18.11
N GLU A 95 21.90 -8.99 17.61
CA GLU A 95 22.74 -9.93 18.33
C GLU A 95 23.18 -9.40 19.70
N ALA A 96 23.53 -8.11 19.78
CA ALA A 96 23.92 -7.46 21.03
C ALA A 96 22.81 -7.45 22.09
N SER A 97 21.54 -7.55 21.67
CA SER A 97 20.39 -7.50 22.57
C SER A 97 19.89 -8.87 23.02
N VAL A 98 20.43 -9.97 22.48
CA VAL A 98 19.95 -11.34 22.73
C VAL A 98 19.91 -11.66 24.21
N VAL A 99 20.96 -11.35 24.96
CA VAL A 99 21.06 -11.64 26.39
C VAL A 99 20.04 -10.83 27.20
N SER A 100 19.86 -9.55 26.86
CA SER A 100 18.88 -8.67 27.51
C SER A 100 17.44 -9.13 27.20
N VAL A 101 17.16 -9.52 25.95
CA VAL A 101 15.87 -10.02 25.53
C VAL A 101 15.52 -11.33 26.25
N LEU A 102 16.48 -12.22 26.42
CA LEU A 102 16.25 -13.45 27.16
C LEU A 102 16.03 -13.18 28.65
N ARG A 103 16.79 -12.26 29.25
CA ARG A 103 16.68 -11.91 30.67
C ARG A 103 15.36 -11.22 30.98
N ASP A 104 14.98 -10.22 30.21
CA ASP A 104 13.87 -9.34 30.54
C ASP A 104 12.53 -9.86 30.01
N PHE A 105 12.57 -10.60 28.89
CA PHE A 105 11.37 -11.06 28.18
C PHE A 105 11.26 -12.58 28.05
N ALA A 106 12.20 -13.35 28.64
CA ALA A 106 12.23 -14.80 28.59
C ALA A 106 12.24 -15.36 27.13
N GLY A 107 12.90 -14.64 26.21
CA GLY A 107 13.01 -15.04 24.80
C GLY A 107 11.78 -14.75 23.94
N ASN A 108 10.71 -14.18 24.51
CA ASN A 108 9.52 -13.74 23.77
C ASN A 108 9.31 -12.23 23.91
N PRO A 109 10.05 -11.41 23.16
CA PRO A 109 9.92 -9.96 23.24
C PRO A 109 8.69 -9.44 22.48
N PHE A 110 8.12 -10.23 21.57
CA PHE A 110 6.99 -9.80 20.76
C PHE A 110 5.77 -9.48 21.64
N ASP A 111 5.28 -10.48 22.39
CA ASP A 111 4.05 -10.34 23.19
C ASP A 111 4.21 -9.36 24.35
N LYS A 112 5.43 -9.26 24.89
CA LYS A 112 5.69 -8.44 26.08
C LYS A 112 6.08 -7.00 25.79
N LEU A 113 6.71 -6.74 24.64
CA LEU A 113 7.22 -5.41 24.30
C LEU A 113 6.63 -4.88 22.99
N ILE A 114 6.75 -5.62 21.87
CA ILE A 114 6.37 -5.10 20.55
C ILE A 114 4.86 -4.89 20.45
N LEU A 115 4.08 -5.92 20.77
CA LEU A 115 2.62 -5.91 20.68
C LEU A 115 1.98 -4.69 21.36
N PRO A 116 2.23 -4.43 22.68
CA PRO A 116 1.60 -3.31 23.35
C PRO A 116 2.10 -1.95 22.81
N ARG A 117 3.37 -1.84 22.38
CA ARG A 117 3.92 -0.59 21.85
C ARG A 117 3.40 -0.25 20.46
N VAL A 118 3.24 -1.25 19.61
CA VAL A 118 2.62 -1.07 18.29
C VAL A 118 1.15 -0.71 18.42
N GLN A 119 0.41 -1.40 19.30
CA GLN A 119 -0.99 -1.05 19.56
C GLN A 119 -1.13 0.38 20.09
N GLU A 120 -0.31 0.78 21.05
CA GLU A 120 -0.29 2.14 21.60
C GLU A 120 0.01 3.19 20.52
N ALA A 121 1.08 2.99 19.72
CA ALA A 121 1.42 3.90 18.63
C ALA A 121 0.30 4.01 17.58
N THR A 122 -0.33 2.88 17.24
CA THR A 122 -1.45 2.87 16.29
C THR A 122 -2.66 3.63 16.85
N LYS A 123 -3.01 3.41 18.12
CA LYS A 123 -4.12 4.12 18.78
C LYS A 123 -3.91 5.63 18.85
N GLU A 124 -2.70 6.08 19.16
CA GLU A 124 -2.36 7.51 19.18
C GLU A 124 -2.58 8.18 17.82
N ILE A 125 -2.18 7.52 16.75
CA ILE A 125 -2.27 8.10 15.40
C ILE A 125 -3.71 8.06 14.90
N THR A 126 -4.44 6.97 15.12
CA THR A 126 -5.84 6.84 14.71
C THR A 126 -6.75 7.83 15.43
N ALA A 127 -6.48 8.14 16.71
CA ALA A 127 -7.23 9.13 17.47
C ALA A 127 -7.14 10.56 16.89
N LEU A 128 -6.13 10.86 16.07
CA LEU A 128 -5.96 12.16 15.43
C LEU A 128 -6.63 12.26 14.04
N LYS A 129 -7.14 11.16 13.51
CA LYS A 129 -7.69 11.07 12.15
C LYS A 129 -9.16 10.65 12.18
N THR A 130 -9.94 11.14 11.20
CA THR A 130 -11.31 10.65 11.01
C THR A 130 -11.30 9.24 10.40
N ALA A 131 -12.37 8.48 10.58
CA ALA A 131 -12.47 7.13 10.01
C ALA A 131 -12.30 7.15 8.46
N ALA A 132 -12.86 8.15 7.79
CA ALA A 132 -12.71 8.33 6.34
C ALA A 132 -11.26 8.62 5.94
N ASP A 133 -10.53 9.43 6.71
CA ASP A 133 -9.13 9.75 6.44
C ASP A 133 -8.22 8.55 6.71
N ILE A 134 -8.52 7.73 7.70
CA ILE A 134 -7.76 6.50 8.00
C ILE A 134 -7.78 5.57 6.79
N VAL A 135 -8.93 5.41 6.14
CA VAL A 135 -9.04 4.59 4.94
C VAL A 135 -8.27 5.20 3.75
N LYS A 136 -8.31 6.54 3.59
CA LYS A 136 -7.68 7.25 2.47
C LYS A 136 -6.17 7.40 2.61
N THR A 137 -5.66 7.55 3.85
CA THR A 137 -4.25 7.89 4.13
C THR A 137 -3.49 6.76 4.80
N ARG A 138 -3.77 5.50 4.44
CA ARG A 138 -3.16 4.30 5.06
C ARG A 138 -1.64 4.36 5.10
N GLU A 139 -1.01 4.84 4.03
CA GLU A 139 0.45 4.89 3.94
C GLU A 139 1.05 5.90 4.94
N GLN A 140 0.41 7.04 5.15
CA GLN A 140 0.85 8.02 6.14
C GLN A 140 0.73 7.46 7.56
N ILE A 141 -0.34 6.72 7.83
CA ILE A 141 -0.57 6.07 9.13
C ILE A 141 0.49 5.00 9.36
N LYS A 142 0.79 4.18 8.34
CA LYS A 142 1.87 3.19 8.38
C LYS A 142 3.20 3.80 8.80
N VAL A 143 3.62 4.86 8.10
CA VAL A 143 4.91 5.53 8.37
C VAL A 143 4.94 6.12 9.78
N ALA A 144 3.87 6.79 10.20
CA ALA A 144 3.77 7.38 11.53
C ALA A 144 3.76 6.32 12.64
N ALA A 145 2.99 5.22 12.45
CA ALA A 145 2.93 4.10 13.39
C ALA A 145 4.28 3.37 13.51
N LEU A 146 4.99 3.19 12.38
CA LEU A 146 6.32 2.61 12.37
C LEU A 146 7.30 3.48 13.16
N GLN A 147 7.31 4.79 12.93
CA GLN A 147 8.18 5.72 13.66
C GLN A 147 7.84 5.75 15.16
N GLY A 148 6.57 5.87 15.50
CA GLY A 148 6.11 5.85 16.89
C GLY A 148 6.49 4.54 17.59
N SER A 149 6.32 3.40 16.93
CA SER A 149 6.68 2.09 17.46
C SER A 149 8.19 1.96 17.67
N ARG A 150 9.02 2.42 16.72
CA ARG A 150 10.49 2.42 16.85
C ARG A 150 10.98 3.22 18.04
N VAL A 151 10.42 4.41 18.23
CA VAL A 151 10.78 5.26 19.38
C VAL A 151 10.44 4.59 20.71
N LYS A 152 9.26 3.95 20.78
CA LYS A 152 8.78 3.30 22.01
C LYS A 152 9.47 1.97 22.33
N VAL A 153 9.93 1.25 21.32
CA VAL A 153 10.66 -0.03 21.49
C VAL A 153 12.14 0.21 21.80
N GLY A 154 12.69 1.33 21.33
CA GLY A 154 14.08 1.70 21.57
C GLY A 154 15.08 0.84 20.78
N SER A 155 16.29 0.65 21.36
CA SER A 155 17.39 -0.08 20.70
C SER A 155 17.42 -1.58 20.96
N LEU A 156 16.55 -2.09 21.83
CA LEU A 156 16.51 -3.53 22.18
C LEU A 156 16.10 -4.41 21.01
N LEU A 157 15.21 -3.91 20.17
CA LEU A 157 14.68 -4.62 19.02
C LEU A 157 14.63 -3.66 17.83
N VAL A 158 14.76 -4.21 16.63
CA VAL A 158 14.63 -3.43 15.41
C VAL A 158 13.31 -3.80 14.73
N ILE A 159 12.38 -2.83 14.67
CA ILE A 159 11.19 -2.95 13.83
C ILE A 159 11.59 -2.49 12.43
N GLU A 160 11.61 -3.43 11.49
CA GLU A 160 12.04 -3.18 10.12
C GLU A 160 10.93 -2.51 9.32
N ASP A 161 9.75 -3.11 9.35
CA ASP A 161 8.55 -2.58 8.67
C ASP A 161 7.28 -2.90 9.44
N LEU A 162 6.23 -2.16 9.10
CA LEU A 162 4.87 -2.37 9.59
C LEU A 162 3.94 -2.33 8.38
N VAL A 163 3.16 -3.37 8.18
CA VAL A 163 2.22 -3.48 7.06
C VAL A 163 0.80 -3.47 7.60
N ILE A 164 -0.02 -2.56 7.11
CA ILE A 164 -1.46 -2.55 7.40
C ILE A 164 -2.12 -3.56 6.44
N GLU A 165 -2.59 -4.67 6.99
CA GLU A 165 -3.23 -5.72 6.20
C GLU A 165 -4.69 -5.38 5.94
N ASP A 166 -5.40 -4.99 6.99
CA ASP A 166 -6.83 -4.70 6.90
C ASP A 166 -7.25 -3.61 7.89
N VAL A 167 -8.29 -2.87 7.50
CA VAL A 167 -8.94 -1.85 8.34
C VAL A 167 -10.43 -2.12 8.26
N ALA A 168 -10.96 -2.79 9.28
CA ALA A 168 -12.38 -3.13 9.37
C ALA A 168 -13.13 -2.02 10.13
N LEU A 169 -14.15 -1.49 9.49
CA LEU A 169 -15.10 -0.52 10.03
C LEU A 169 -16.44 -1.20 10.39
N SER A 170 -17.31 -0.53 11.12
CA SER A 170 -18.69 -1.01 11.25
C SER A 170 -19.41 -0.90 9.89
N LYS A 171 -20.33 -1.84 9.63
CA LYS A 171 -21.07 -1.85 8.35
C LYS A 171 -21.88 -0.58 8.10
N GLU A 172 -22.43 -0.01 9.17
CA GLU A 172 -23.17 1.25 9.10
C GLU A 172 -22.26 2.41 8.66
N LEU A 173 -21.06 2.47 9.21
CA LEU A 173 -20.07 3.49 8.87
C LEU A 173 -19.53 3.30 7.45
N GLU A 174 -19.27 2.07 7.07
CA GLU A 174 -18.82 1.72 5.71
C GLU A 174 -19.83 2.18 4.66
N ASN A 175 -21.11 1.85 4.85
CA ASN A 175 -22.20 2.30 3.99
C ASN A 175 -22.36 3.84 3.98
N ALA A 176 -22.20 4.49 5.13
CA ALA A 176 -22.29 5.95 5.22
C ALA A 176 -21.14 6.66 4.48
N ILE A 177 -19.92 6.12 4.60
CA ILE A 177 -18.74 6.62 3.88
C ILE A 177 -18.92 6.41 2.38
N GLU A 178 -19.37 5.24 1.95
CA GLU A 178 -19.62 4.93 0.55
C GLU A 178 -20.69 5.87 -0.04
N ALA A 179 -21.82 6.04 0.63
CA ALA A 179 -22.86 6.95 0.20
C ALA A 179 -22.35 8.41 0.07
N LYS A 180 -21.55 8.89 1.03
CA LYS A 180 -20.92 10.21 0.97
C LYS A 180 -19.95 10.33 -0.20
N MET A 181 -19.14 9.31 -0.46
CA MET A 181 -18.21 9.31 -1.59
C MET A 181 -18.94 9.32 -2.92
N VAL A 182 -20.03 8.55 -3.06
CA VAL A 182 -20.87 8.56 -4.26
C VAL A 182 -21.45 9.96 -4.50
N GLN A 183 -22.02 10.59 -3.47
CA GLN A 183 -22.55 11.96 -3.59
C GLN A 183 -21.48 12.98 -3.98
N GLN A 184 -20.28 12.87 -3.40
CA GLN A 184 -19.17 13.75 -3.77
C GLN A 184 -18.77 13.56 -5.24
N GLN A 185 -18.65 12.32 -5.70
CA GLN A 185 -18.35 12.03 -7.10
C GLN A 185 -19.44 12.52 -8.06
N GLU A 186 -20.70 12.39 -7.67
CA GLU A 186 -21.80 12.92 -8.49
C GLU A 186 -21.77 14.45 -8.57
N ALA A 187 -21.48 15.13 -7.47
CA ALA A 187 -21.30 16.57 -7.45
C ALA A 187 -20.13 17.02 -8.32
N GLU A 188 -18.99 16.35 -8.23
CA GLU A 188 -17.83 16.62 -9.10
C GLU A 188 -18.16 16.38 -10.58
N LYS A 189 -18.84 15.27 -10.91
CA LYS A 189 -19.31 15.01 -12.28
C LYS A 189 -20.26 16.09 -12.79
N ALA A 190 -21.14 16.61 -11.94
CA ALA A 190 -22.05 17.69 -12.31
C ALA A 190 -21.28 18.98 -12.62
N ILE A 191 -20.25 19.32 -11.81
CA ILE A 191 -19.37 20.47 -12.05
C ILE A 191 -18.64 20.32 -13.38
N PHE A 192 -18.05 19.15 -13.65
CA PHE A 192 -17.37 18.88 -14.92
C PHE A 192 -18.31 18.96 -16.12
N ARG A 193 -19.54 18.42 -16.02
CA ARG A 193 -20.55 18.53 -17.09
C ARG A 193 -20.94 19.98 -17.35
N MET A 194 -21.11 20.77 -16.30
CA MET A 194 -21.40 22.20 -16.42
C MET A 194 -20.24 22.94 -17.10
N GLN A 195 -18.99 22.64 -16.70
CA GLN A 195 -17.82 23.25 -17.32
C GLN A 195 -17.67 22.84 -18.79
N GLN A 196 -17.92 21.59 -19.11
CA GLN A 196 -17.91 21.10 -20.50
C GLN A 196 -18.99 21.79 -21.34
N ALA A 197 -20.23 21.86 -20.86
CA ALA A 197 -21.31 22.55 -21.57
C ALA A 197 -21.00 24.03 -21.82
N LYS A 198 -20.34 24.69 -20.84
CA LYS A 198 -19.88 26.06 -21.00
C LYS A 198 -18.83 26.21 -22.10
N THR A 199 -17.83 25.32 -22.07
CA THR A 199 -16.75 25.28 -23.08
C THR A 199 -17.32 24.97 -24.48
N ASP A 200 -18.27 24.05 -24.57
CA ASP A 200 -18.92 23.68 -25.84
C ASP A 200 -19.74 24.88 -26.38
N ALA A 201 -20.47 25.58 -25.53
CA ALA A 201 -21.21 26.80 -25.92
C ALA A 201 -20.26 27.93 -26.38
N GLU A 202 -19.15 28.15 -25.66
CA GLU A 202 -18.13 29.12 -26.06
C GLU A 202 -17.48 28.72 -27.40
N THR A 203 -17.20 27.45 -27.61
CA THR A 203 -16.67 26.90 -28.86
C THR A 203 -17.66 27.12 -30.02
N LEU A 204 -18.94 26.90 -29.79
CA LEU A 204 -19.99 27.13 -30.79
C LEU A 204 -20.07 28.61 -31.17
N ILE A 205 -20.02 29.51 -30.18
CA ILE A 205 -20.02 30.97 -30.43
C ILE A 205 -18.77 31.39 -31.22
N ILE A 206 -17.61 30.86 -30.87
CA ILE A 206 -16.35 31.15 -31.58
C ILE A 206 -16.43 30.67 -33.05
N LYS A 207 -16.95 29.46 -33.27
CA LYS A 207 -17.16 28.90 -34.61
C LYS A 207 -18.12 29.75 -35.41
N ALA A 208 -19.29 30.12 -34.84
CA ALA A 208 -20.27 30.97 -35.53
C ALA A 208 -19.69 32.35 -35.89
N LYS A 209 -18.89 32.96 -35.01
CA LYS A 209 -18.18 34.22 -35.30
C LYS A 209 -17.14 34.04 -36.41
N ALA A 210 -16.38 32.96 -36.40
CA ALA A 210 -15.39 32.66 -37.44
C ALA A 210 -16.06 32.42 -38.79
N ASP A 211 -17.17 31.68 -38.82
CA ASP A 211 -17.96 31.47 -40.04
C ASP A 211 -18.54 32.77 -40.59
N ALA A 212 -19.11 33.60 -39.73
CA ALA A 212 -19.62 34.91 -40.13
C ALA A 212 -18.53 35.83 -40.69
N GLU A 213 -17.34 35.85 -40.05
CA GLU A 213 -16.19 36.60 -40.52
C GLU A 213 -15.65 36.07 -41.85
N SER A 214 -15.62 34.73 -42.01
CA SER A 214 -15.24 34.08 -43.27
C SER A 214 -16.19 34.49 -44.41
N ILE A 215 -17.51 34.47 -44.15
CA ILE A 215 -18.52 34.90 -45.12
C ILE A 215 -18.35 36.41 -45.47
N ARG A 216 -18.09 37.25 -44.47
CA ARG A 216 -17.84 38.69 -44.68
C ARG A 216 -16.61 38.90 -45.56
N ILE A 217 -15.49 38.25 -45.27
CA ILE A 217 -14.25 38.35 -46.07
C ILE A 217 -14.47 37.83 -47.50
N GLN A 218 -15.21 36.72 -47.65
CA GLN A 218 -15.55 36.19 -48.97
C GLN A 218 -16.44 37.14 -49.77
N GLY A 219 -17.42 37.79 -49.11
CA GLY A 219 -18.28 38.82 -49.72
C GLY A 219 -17.46 40.00 -50.21
N GLU A 220 -16.59 40.56 -49.37
CA GLU A 220 -15.72 41.66 -49.75
C GLU A 220 -14.74 41.28 -50.91
N ALA A 221 -14.24 40.06 -50.92
CA ALA A 221 -13.39 39.55 -51.98
C ALA A 221 -14.14 39.40 -53.31
N LEU A 222 -15.44 39.01 -53.26
CA LEU A 222 -16.30 38.88 -54.43
C LEU A 222 -16.69 40.25 -55.01
N GLU A 223 -16.92 41.27 -54.13
CA GLU A 223 -17.15 42.64 -54.57
C GLU A 223 -15.95 43.26 -55.34
N LYS A 224 -14.73 42.98 -54.83
CA LYS A 224 -13.48 43.49 -55.44
C LYS A 224 -13.05 42.75 -56.69
N ALA A 225 -13.55 41.55 -56.92
CA ALA A 225 -13.16 40.70 -58.06
C ALA A 225 -14.35 39.88 -58.60
N PRO A 226 -15.27 40.48 -59.39
CA PRO A 226 -16.45 39.79 -59.88
C PRO A 226 -16.16 38.59 -60.77
N LYS A 227 -15.01 38.52 -61.41
CA LYS A 227 -14.57 37.33 -62.17
C LYS A 227 -14.32 36.09 -61.31
N LEU A 228 -14.15 36.24 -59.99
CA LEU A 228 -13.96 35.16 -59.05
C LEU A 228 -15.23 34.32 -58.84
N VAL A 229 -16.39 34.91 -59.08
CA VAL A 229 -17.72 34.24 -59.08
C VAL A 229 -17.79 33.24 -60.25
N GLU A 230 -17.35 33.63 -61.41
CA GLU A 230 -17.33 32.76 -62.59
C GLU A 230 -16.37 31.56 -62.39
N LEU A 231 -15.20 31.82 -61.79
CA LEU A 231 -14.25 30.76 -61.48
C LEU A 231 -14.81 29.76 -60.47
N LYS A 232 -15.44 30.23 -59.39
CA LYS A 232 -16.07 29.36 -58.40
C LYS A 232 -17.29 28.60 -58.91
N MET A 233 -18.02 29.15 -59.89
CA MET A 233 -19.10 28.45 -60.62
C MET A 233 -18.52 27.30 -61.44
N VAL A 234 -17.40 27.51 -62.12
CA VAL A 234 -16.72 26.46 -62.91
C VAL A 234 -16.14 25.39 -62.00
N GLU A 235 -15.58 25.77 -60.87
CA GLU A 235 -14.95 24.83 -59.91
C GLU A 235 -15.97 23.92 -59.19
N LYS A 236 -17.18 24.45 -58.93
CA LYS A 236 -18.29 23.67 -58.36
C LYS A 236 -19.20 22.99 -59.38
N TRP A 237 -18.96 23.20 -60.68
CA TRP A 237 -19.76 22.60 -61.74
C TRP A 237 -19.45 21.10 -61.87
N ASN A 238 -20.49 20.29 -61.67
CA ASN A 238 -20.42 18.84 -61.80
C ASN A 238 -20.42 18.34 -63.26
N GLY A 239 -20.26 19.24 -64.26
CA GLY A 239 -20.21 18.86 -65.67
C GLY A 239 -21.55 18.63 -66.33
N VAL A 240 -22.65 18.79 -65.63
CA VAL A 240 -24.02 18.59 -66.15
C VAL A 240 -24.64 19.96 -66.50
N ALA A 241 -24.98 20.18 -67.78
CA ALA A 241 -25.61 21.42 -68.22
C ALA A 241 -27.06 21.49 -67.65
N PRO A 242 -27.50 22.68 -67.14
CA PRO A 242 -28.86 22.84 -66.65
C PRO A 242 -29.85 22.67 -67.80
N GLN A 243 -30.88 21.84 -67.59
CA GLN A 243 -31.87 21.48 -68.64
C GLN A 243 -32.92 22.61 -68.88
N VAL A 244 -33.02 23.58 -68.01
CA VAL A 244 -33.93 24.72 -68.17
C VAL A 244 -33.22 26.03 -67.81
N VAL A 245 -33.17 26.95 -68.78
CA VAL A 245 -32.76 28.34 -68.55
C VAL A 245 -34.00 29.21 -68.71
N GLY A 246 -34.54 29.73 -67.57
CA GLY A 246 -35.68 30.59 -67.60
C GLY A 246 -35.28 31.97 -68.19
N SER A 247 -36.04 32.45 -69.15
CA SER A 247 -35.89 33.79 -69.73
C SER A 247 -36.30 34.85 -68.74
N GLY A 248 -35.30 35.49 -68.07
CA GLY A 248 -35.49 36.62 -67.23
C GLY A 248 -35.22 36.50 -65.73
N SER A 249 -34.77 35.38 -65.21
CA SER A 249 -34.23 35.27 -63.86
C SER A 249 -32.96 34.42 -63.81
N ASN A 250 -31.93 34.95 -63.17
CA ASN A 250 -30.63 34.23 -62.96
C ASN A 250 -30.73 33.01 -62.01
N ILE A 251 -31.83 32.29 -62.01
CA ILE A 251 -32.02 31.12 -61.16
C ILE A 251 -31.81 29.88 -61.99
N LEU A 252 -30.67 29.23 -61.86
CA LEU A 252 -30.35 27.93 -62.39
C LEU A 252 -30.91 26.86 -61.45
N LEU A 253 -32.00 26.22 -61.81
CA LEU A 253 -32.55 25.10 -61.05
C LEU A 253 -32.05 23.76 -61.68
N PRO A 254 -31.27 22.95 -60.95
CA PRO A 254 -30.98 21.61 -61.40
C PRO A 254 -32.22 20.74 -61.33
N LEU A 255 -32.80 20.31 -62.46
CA LEU A 255 -33.83 19.29 -62.49
C LEU A 255 -33.14 17.95 -62.28
N GLY A 256 -33.30 17.38 -61.08
CA GLY A 256 -32.86 16.02 -60.79
C GLY A 256 -33.53 15.05 -61.73
N LYS A 257 -32.77 14.10 -62.29
CA LYS A 257 -33.36 12.90 -62.91
C LYS A 257 -34.10 12.14 -61.83
N GLY A 258 -35.42 12.01 -61.96
CA GLY A 258 -36.19 11.04 -61.25
C GLY A 258 -35.73 9.60 -61.62
N PRO A 259 -36.12 8.60 -60.83
CA PRO A 259 -35.57 7.24 -60.85
C PRO A 259 -35.70 6.56 -62.17
#